data_341dd2b6eaf99ec82996e90398974702
#
_entry.id   341dd2b6eaf99ec82996e90398974702
#
_cell.length_a   1.000
_cell.length_b   1.000
_cell.length_c   1.000
_cell.angle_alpha   90.00
_cell.angle_beta   90.00
_cell.angle_gamma   90.00
#
_symmetry.space_group_name_H-M   'P 1'
#
loop_
_entity.id
_entity.type
_entity.pdbx_description
1 polymer ?
#
loop_
_entity_poly.entity_id
_entity_poly.type
_entity_poly.pdbx_seq_one_letter_code
_entity_poly.pdbx_strand_id
1 'polypeptide(L)'
;MQKIIGLFIFLVVIGATIWRLATHEEPMHAEDYLRLGIERGAAGKHEGAIEAFKKALHENPDYIPAYLSLGNAYGNTGRYEESIASYKEGIQLNSRHPKVPQMEMNIASIAHKMNDKKTAVLYAQKAIQSYTDRNDYAGVAKAAAQLRMIEIKEP
;
A
#
# COMPACT_ATOMS: atom_id res chain seq x y z
N MET A 1 -7.04 21.43 58.41
CA MET A 1 -7.94 20.93 57.32
C MET A 1 -7.61 21.50 55.95
N GLN A 2 -7.46 22.80 55.76
CA GLN A 2 -7.17 23.42 54.44
C GLN A 2 -5.89 22.91 53.74
N LYS A 3 -4.79 22.64 54.47
CA LYS A 3 -3.54 22.15 53.87
C LYS A 3 -3.65 20.71 53.32
N ILE A 4 -4.49 19.86 53.94
CA ILE A 4 -4.71 18.46 53.51
C ILE A 4 -5.59 18.44 52.23
N ILE A 5 -6.58 19.33 52.16
CA ILE A 5 -7.44 19.46 50.97
C ILE A 5 -6.63 19.94 49.75
N GLY A 6 -5.74 20.93 49.95
CA GLY A 6 -4.85 21.42 48.90
C GLY A 6 -3.90 20.32 48.36
N LEU A 7 -3.33 19.51 49.24
CA LEU A 7 -2.46 18.37 48.86
C LEU A 7 -3.24 17.30 48.07
N PHE A 8 -4.48 17.00 48.47
CA PHE A 8 -5.32 16.03 47.77
C PHE A 8 -5.71 16.50 46.36
N ILE A 9 -6.10 17.78 46.21
CA ILE A 9 -6.40 18.37 44.91
C ILE A 9 -5.17 18.36 44.00
N PHE A 10 -3.99 18.69 44.54
CA PHE A 10 -2.73 18.67 43.82
C PHE A 10 -2.37 17.28 43.29
N LEU A 11 -2.53 16.23 44.12
CA LEU A 11 -2.29 14.84 43.73
C LEU A 11 -3.29 14.34 42.66
N VAL A 12 -4.57 14.74 42.75
CA VAL A 12 -5.59 14.38 41.76
C VAL A 12 -5.29 15.04 40.42
N VAL A 13 -4.89 16.32 40.43
CA VAL A 13 -4.54 17.04 39.20
C VAL A 13 -3.29 16.45 38.55
N ILE A 14 -2.25 16.15 39.35
CA ILE A 14 -1.03 15.47 38.82
C ILE A 14 -1.37 14.08 38.31
N GLY A 15 -2.15 13.30 39.02
CA GLY A 15 -2.61 11.98 38.58
C GLY A 15 -3.38 12.03 37.29
N ALA A 16 -4.30 13.00 37.15
CA ALA A 16 -5.06 13.22 35.92
C ALA A 16 -4.18 13.68 34.74
N THR A 17 -3.18 14.54 35.01
CA THR A 17 -2.24 14.97 33.94
C THR A 17 -1.29 13.86 33.53
N ILE A 18 -0.77 13.06 34.47
CA ILE A 18 0.06 11.88 34.18
C ILE A 18 -0.76 10.83 33.41
N TRP A 19 -2.00 10.55 33.83
CA TRP A 19 -2.90 9.64 33.15
C TRP A 19 -3.20 10.12 31.73
N ARG A 20 -3.46 11.42 31.52
CA ARG A 20 -3.69 12.03 30.21
C ARG A 20 -2.46 11.97 29.31
N LEU A 21 -1.25 12.17 29.85
CA LEU A 21 0.01 12.02 29.12
C LEU A 21 0.33 10.54 28.80
N ALA A 22 -0.01 9.61 29.71
CA ALA A 22 0.20 8.18 29.51
C ALA A 22 -0.82 7.53 28.56
N THR A 23 -2.00 8.16 28.37
CA THR A 23 -3.05 7.67 27.46
C THR A 23 -3.14 8.43 26.14
N HIS A 24 -2.27 9.42 25.91
CA HIS A 24 -2.10 10.04 24.59
C HIS A 24 -1.33 9.06 23.70
N GLU A 25 -2.03 8.05 23.18
CA GLU A 25 -1.58 7.40 21.96
C GLU A 25 -1.67 8.46 20.87
N GLU A 26 -0.54 8.86 20.32
CA GLU A 26 -0.50 9.73 19.15
C GLU A 26 -1.37 9.08 18.07
N PRO A 27 -2.23 9.85 17.39
CA PRO A 27 -3.06 9.31 16.33
C PRO A 27 -2.15 8.67 15.26
N MET A 28 -2.43 7.43 14.92
CA MET A 28 -1.70 6.74 13.84
C MET A 28 -1.91 7.47 12.52
N HIS A 29 -0.83 7.77 11.83
CA HIS A 29 -0.82 8.37 10.50
C HIS A 29 -0.82 7.29 9.40
N ALA A 30 -0.98 7.70 8.15
CA ALA A 30 -1.03 6.80 7.01
C ALA A 30 0.20 5.89 6.91
N GLU A 31 1.39 6.40 7.25
CA GLU A 31 2.65 5.66 7.28
C GLU A 31 2.66 4.56 8.34
N ASP A 32 2.07 4.81 9.51
CA ASP A 32 1.98 3.82 10.60
C ASP A 32 1.05 2.68 10.22
N TYR A 33 -0.08 3.00 9.61
CA TYR A 33 -0.99 1.99 9.06
C TYR A 33 -0.36 1.21 7.91
N LEU A 34 0.42 1.85 7.04
CA LEU A 34 1.17 1.15 5.99
C LEU A 34 2.14 0.14 6.60
N ARG A 35 2.95 0.57 7.59
CA ARG A 35 3.90 -0.30 8.30
C ARG A 35 3.19 -1.48 8.96
N LEU A 36 2.11 -1.21 9.69
CA LEU A 36 1.28 -2.25 10.31
C LEU A 36 0.75 -3.26 9.29
N GLY A 37 0.30 -2.78 8.12
CA GLY A 37 -0.16 -3.63 7.03
C GLY A 37 0.93 -4.52 6.47
N ILE A 38 2.15 -3.98 6.29
CA ILE A 38 3.31 -4.75 5.83
C ILE A 38 3.69 -5.83 6.86
N GLU A 39 3.72 -5.50 8.14
CA GLU A 39 4.00 -6.47 9.22
C GLU A 39 2.96 -7.60 9.27
N ARG A 40 1.68 -7.25 9.15
CA ARG A 40 0.59 -8.24 9.10
C ARG A 40 0.69 -9.14 7.86
N GLY A 41 1.00 -8.56 6.71
CA GLY A 41 1.19 -9.30 5.46
C GLY A 41 2.36 -10.28 5.55
N ALA A 42 3.49 -9.86 6.12
CA ALA A 42 4.65 -10.71 6.36
C ALA A 42 4.34 -11.86 7.35
N ALA A 43 3.43 -11.64 8.29
CA ALA A 43 2.94 -12.66 9.22
C ALA A 43 1.85 -13.57 8.62
N GLY A 44 1.54 -13.45 7.32
CA GLY A 44 0.48 -14.22 6.64
C GLY A 44 -0.95 -13.78 6.98
N LYS A 45 -1.12 -12.71 7.74
CA LYS A 45 -2.43 -12.15 8.13
C LYS A 45 -2.96 -11.22 7.03
N HIS A 46 -3.25 -11.77 5.87
CA HIS A 46 -3.54 -10.99 4.66
C HIS A 46 -4.76 -10.07 4.80
N GLU A 47 -5.87 -10.54 5.39
CA GLU A 47 -7.05 -9.68 5.61
C GLU A 47 -6.75 -8.53 6.57
N GLY A 48 -5.99 -8.79 7.64
CA GLY A 48 -5.54 -7.74 8.55
C GLY A 48 -4.59 -6.72 7.90
N ALA A 49 -3.79 -7.15 6.90
CA ALA A 49 -2.98 -6.25 6.10
C ALA A 49 -3.86 -5.35 5.21
N ILE A 50 -4.86 -5.93 4.53
CA ILE A 50 -5.84 -5.20 3.71
C ILE A 50 -6.56 -4.13 4.54
N GLU A 51 -7.02 -4.47 5.75
CA GLU A 51 -7.65 -3.50 6.66
C GLU A 51 -6.71 -2.35 7.03
N ALA A 52 -5.45 -2.65 7.34
CA ALA A 52 -4.47 -1.64 7.68
C ALA A 52 -4.17 -0.71 6.50
N PHE A 53 -4.01 -1.25 5.29
CA PHE A 53 -3.79 -0.42 4.09
C PHE A 53 -5.02 0.46 3.76
N LYS A 54 -6.24 -0.04 3.97
CA LYS A 54 -7.46 0.78 3.85
C LYS A 54 -7.50 1.92 4.86
N LYS A 55 -7.06 1.68 6.10
CA LYS A 55 -6.93 2.74 7.10
C LYS A 55 -5.89 3.78 6.69
N ALA A 56 -4.75 3.36 6.13
CA ALA A 56 -3.76 4.29 5.57
C ALA A 56 -4.36 5.20 4.50
N LEU A 57 -5.19 4.65 3.61
CA LEU A 57 -5.89 5.41 2.57
C LEU A 57 -7.05 6.26 3.10
N HIS A 58 -7.63 5.88 4.24
CA HIS A 58 -8.63 6.71 4.92
C HIS A 58 -7.99 7.97 5.52
N GLU A 59 -6.80 7.82 6.14
CA GLU A 59 -6.03 8.93 6.69
C GLU A 59 -5.43 9.83 5.61
N ASN A 60 -4.91 9.23 4.54
CA ASN A 60 -4.33 9.94 3.40
C ASN A 60 -4.75 9.26 2.09
N PRO A 61 -5.83 9.77 1.44
CA PRO A 61 -6.32 9.22 0.17
C PRO A 61 -5.32 9.28 -0.99
N ASP A 62 -4.33 10.18 -0.94
CA ASP A 62 -3.32 10.34 -1.98
C ASP A 62 -2.03 9.54 -1.71
N TYR A 63 -2.06 8.63 -0.71
CA TYR A 63 -0.87 7.90 -0.30
C TYR A 63 -0.59 6.69 -1.21
N ILE A 64 0.05 6.94 -2.34
CA ILE A 64 0.36 5.96 -3.40
C ILE A 64 1.03 4.66 -2.90
N PRO A 65 1.97 4.67 -1.91
CA PRO A 65 2.52 3.43 -1.37
C PRO A 65 1.46 2.50 -0.78
N ALA A 66 0.38 3.03 -0.20
CA ALA A 66 -0.70 2.21 0.33
C ALA A 66 -1.52 1.54 -0.78
N TYR A 67 -1.77 2.21 -1.91
CA TYR A 67 -2.40 1.59 -3.08
C TYR A 67 -1.59 0.43 -3.65
N LEU A 68 -0.26 0.59 -3.76
CA LEU A 68 0.63 -0.50 -4.19
C LEU A 68 0.53 -1.70 -3.24
N SER A 69 0.58 -1.44 -1.93
CA SER A 69 0.55 -2.48 -0.90
C SER A 69 -0.81 -3.17 -0.82
N LEU A 70 -1.91 -2.40 -0.95
CA LEU A 70 -3.27 -2.91 -0.99
C LEU A 70 -3.49 -3.81 -2.21
N GLY A 71 -3.03 -3.36 -3.40
CA GLY A 71 -3.07 -4.17 -4.61
C GLY A 71 -2.29 -5.47 -4.47
N ASN A 72 -1.08 -5.43 -3.86
CA ASN A 72 -0.29 -6.64 -3.59
C ASN A 72 -1.05 -7.59 -2.65
N ALA A 73 -1.65 -7.08 -1.58
CA ALA A 73 -2.40 -7.90 -0.61
C ALA A 73 -3.62 -8.56 -1.26
N TYR A 74 -4.37 -7.84 -2.08
CA TYR A 74 -5.47 -8.41 -2.86
C TYR A 74 -4.98 -9.48 -3.85
N GLY A 75 -3.89 -9.23 -4.58
CA GLY A 75 -3.31 -10.19 -5.51
C GLY A 75 -2.85 -11.49 -4.82
N ASN A 76 -2.32 -11.39 -3.60
CA ASN A 76 -1.90 -12.54 -2.79
C ASN A 76 -3.09 -13.38 -2.26
N THR A 77 -4.25 -12.77 -2.10
CA THR A 77 -5.49 -13.46 -1.69
C THR A 77 -6.35 -13.92 -2.88
N GLY A 78 -5.87 -13.74 -4.11
CA GLY A 78 -6.61 -14.13 -5.33
C GLY A 78 -7.72 -13.16 -5.74
N ARG A 79 -7.82 -12.02 -5.08
CA ARG A 79 -8.80 -10.96 -5.37
C ARG A 79 -8.26 -10.05 -6.49
N TYR A 80 -8.20 -10.61 -7.68
CA TYR A 80 -7.46 -10.03 -8.81
C TYR A 80 -8.07 -8.73 -9.33
N GLU A 81 -9.38 -8.63 -9.40
CA GLU A 81 -10.08 -7.43 -9.85
C GLU A 81 -9.83 -6.25 -8.91
N GLU A 82 -9.91 -6.48 -7.59
CA GLU A 82 -9.65 -5.46 -6.58
C GLU A 82 -8.17 -5.07 -6.54
N SER A 83 -7.27 -6.01 -6.82
CA SER A 83 -5.84 -5.73 -6.94
C SER A 83 -5.57 -4.77 -8.10
N ILE A 84 -6.13 -5.07 -9.29
CA ILE A 84 -5.99 -4.22 -10.48
C ILE A 84 -6.64 -2.85 -10.24
N ALA A 85 -7.79 -2.79 -9.58
CA ALA A 85 -8.45 -1.53 -9.25
C ALA A 85 -7.56 -0.65 -8.35
N SER A 86 -7.01 -1.23 -7.27
CA SER A 86 -6.11 -0.51 -6.36
C SER A 86 -4.87 0.06 -7.06
N TYR A 87 -4.23 -0.72 -7.95
CA TYR A 87 -3.09 -0.19 -8.70
C TYR A 87 -3.50 0.94 -9.66
N LYS A 88 -4.64 0.81 -10.35
CA LYS A 88 -5.13 1.85 -11.26
C LYS A 88 -5.43 3.16 -10.52
N GLU A 89 -6.04 3.09 -9.34
CA GLU A 89 -6.28 4.26 -8.50
C GLU A 89 -4.97 4.96 -8.14
N GLY A 90 -3.96 4.24 -7.65
CA GLY A 90 -2.65 4.81 -7.36
C GLY A 90 -1.95 5.43 -8.58
N ILE A 91 -2.08 4.82 -9.76
CA ILE A 91 -1.53 5.35 -11.02
C ILE A 91 -2.27 6.64 -11.45
N GLN A 92 -3.59 6.71 -11.28
CA GLN A 92 -4.41 7.88 -11.63
C GLN A 92 -4.08 9.11 -10.78
N LEU A 93 -3.79 8.91 -9.48
CA LEU A 93 -3.40 10.00 -8.59
C LEU A 93 -2.12 10.70 -9.04
N ASN A 94 -1.12 9.96 -9.47
CA ASN A 94 0.12 10.52 -9.99
C ASN A 94 0.83 9.53 -10.92
N SER A 95 0.61 9.68 -12.22
CA SER A 95 1.22 8.83 -13.26
C SER A 95 2.75 8.90 -13.32
N ARG A 96 3.36 9.92 -12.71
CA ARG A 96 4.82 10.09 -12.65
C ARG A 96 5.43 9.59 -11.33
N HIS A 97 4.63 9.06 -10.42
CA HIS A 97 5.16 8.56 -9.14
C HIS A 97 6.13 7.37 -9.35
N PRO A 98 7.25 7.28 -8.59
CA PRO A 98 8.26 6.22 -8.77
C PRO A 98 7.74 4.79 -8.66
N LYS A 99 6.60 4.57 -8.02
CA LYS A 99 5.97 3.24 -7.88
C LYS A 99 5.10 2.84 -9.08
N VAL A 100 4.81 3.76 -10.02
CA VAL A 100 3.92 3.47 -11.15
C VAL A 100 4.40 2.32 -12.03
N PRO A 101 5.67 2.25 -12.47
CA PRO A 101 6.12 1.14 -13.30
C PRO A 101 5.94 -0.23 -12.63
N GLN A 102 6.13 -0.28 -11.31
CA GLN A 102 5.91 -1.50 -10.53
C GLN A 102 4.42 -1.89 -10.51
N MET A 103 3.51 -0.91 -10.34
CA MET A 103 2.06 -1.17 -10.39
C MET A 103 1.64 -1.68 -11.77
N GLU A 104 2.16 -1.08 -12.85
CA GLU A 104 1.90 -1.51 -14.23
C GLU A 104 2.37 -2.95 -14.46
N MET A 105 3.56 -3.32 -13.99
CA MET A 105 4.04 -4.70 -14.05
C MET A 105 3.15 -5.66 -13.27
N ASN A 106 2.69 -5.26 -12.09
CA ASN A 106 1.82 -6.09 -11.28
C ASN A 106 0.44 -6.29 -11.95
N ILE A 107 -0.12 -5.25 -12.57
CA ILE A 107 -1.35 -5.37 -13.39
C ILE A 107 -1.12 -6.36 -14.52
N ALA A 108 0.00 -6.25 -15.25
CA ALA A 108 0.33 -7.18 -16.34
C ALA A 108 0.40 -8.64 -15.85
N SER A 109 1.06 -8.88 -14.71
CA SER A 109 1.14 -10.20 -14.07
C SER A 109 -0.23 -10.77 -13.71
N ILE A 110 -1.07 -9.95 -13.10
CA ILE A 110 -2.40 -10.38 -12.66
C ILE A 110 -3.32 -10.64 -13.86
N ALA A 111 -3.34 -9.73 -14.83
CA ALA A 111 -4.11 -9.90 -16.06
C ALA A 111 -3.69 -11.19 -16.81
N HIS A 112 -2.40 -11.51 -16.84
CA HIS A 112 -1.91 -12.77 -17.39
C HIS A 112 -2.44 -13.99 -16.61
N LYS A 113 -2.46 -13.95 -15.29
CA LYS A 113 -3.06 -15.01 -14.45
C LYS A 113 -4.56 -15.17 -14.70
N MET A 114 -5.26 -14.07 -14.99
CA MET A 114 -6.68 -14.06 -15.34
C MET A 114 -6.95 -14.46 -16.80
N ASN A 115 -5.91 -14.81 -17.56
CA ASN A 115 -5.97 -15.09 -18.99
C ASN A 115 -6.45 -13.91 -19.85
N ASP A 116 -6.35 -12.68 -19.34
CA ASP A 116 -6.57 -11.45 -20.11
C ASP A 116 -5.27 -10.99 -20.79
N LYS A 117 -4.94 -11.66 -21.88
CA LYS A 117 -3.72 -11.38 -22.65
C LYS A 117 -3.65 -9.92 -23.15
N LYS A 118 -4.80 -9.35 -23.54
CA LYS A 118 -4.85 -7.98 -24.03
C LYS A 118 -4.42 -6.96 -22.96
N THR A 119 -4.98 -7.05 -21.79
CA THR A 119 -4.61 -6.18 -20.66
C THR A 119 -3.17 -6.47 -20.20
N ALA A 120 -2.76 -7.72 -20.16
CA ALA A 120 -1.41 -8.11 -19.77
C ALA A 120 -0.33 -7.48 -20.67
N VAL A 121 -0.49 -7.60 -22.00
CA VAL A 121 0.42 -6.99 -22.98
C VAL A 121 0.42 -5.46 -22.86
N LEU A 122 -0.77 -4.85 -22.79
CA LEU A 122 -0.89 -3.38 -22.67
C LEU A 122 -0.11 -2.84 -21.47
N TYR A 123 -0.29 -3.45 -20.29
CA TYR A 123 0.36 -2.95 -19.07
C TYR A 123 1.85 -3.31 -18.99
N ALA A 124 2.29 -4.42 -19.59
CA ALA A 124 3.72 -4.71 -19.73
C ALA A 124 4.42 -3.66 -20.63
N GLN A 125 3.80 -3.27 -21.72
CA GLN A 125 4.31 -2.20 -22.59
C GLN A 125 4.35 -0.84 -21.89
N LYS A 126 3.30 -0.50 -21.12
CA LYS A 126 3.31 0.73 -20.29
C LYS A 126 4.44 0.72 -19.27
N ALA A 127 4.68 -0.39 -18.59
CA ALA A 127 5.78 -0.52 -17.65
C ALA A 127 7.14 -0.31 -18.32
N ILE A 128 7.36 -0.89 -19.52
CA ILE A 128 8.58 -0.66 -20.32
C ILE A 128 8.76 0.82 -20.58
N GLN A 129 7.72 1.51 -21.06
CA GLN A 129 7.78 2.95 -21.31
C GLN A 129 8.08 3.73 -20.03
N SER A 130 7.36 3.44 -18.95
CA SER A 130 7.52 4.12 -17.67
C SER A 130 8.93 3.95 -17.05
N TYR A 131 9.57 2.79 -17.23
CA TYR A 131 10.95 2.55 -16.83
C TYR A 131 11.93 3.26 -17.80
N THR A 132 11.66 3.27 -19.09
CA THR A 132 12.49 3.97 -20.10
C THR A 132 12.54 5.47 -19.82
N ASP A 133 11.40 6.09 -19.55
CA ASP A 133 11.29 7.53 -19.23
C ASP A 133 12.10 7.92 -17.96
N ARG A 134 12.44 6.93 -17.14
CA ARG A 134 13.23 7.08 -15.92
C ARG A 134 14.70 6.68 -16.07
N ASN A 135 15.10 6.22 -17.25
CA ASN A 135 16.43 5.63 -17.49
C ASN A 135 16.71 4.41 -16.59
N ASP A 136 15.67 3.70 -16.12
CA ASP A 136 15.81 2.46 -15.36
C ASP A 136 15.89 1.26 -16.31
N TYR A 137 17.08 1.01 -16.83
CA TYR A 137 17.34 -0.07 -17.80
C TYR A 137 17.12 -1.48 -17.19
N ALA A 138 17.34 -1.64 -15.89
CA ALA A 138 17.06 -2.90 -15.22
C ALA A 138 15.55 -3.18 -15.16
N GLY A 139 14.76 -2.16 -14.86
CA GLY A 139 13.30 -2.21 -14.93
C GLY A 139 12.79 -2.50 -16.33
N VAL A 140 13.35 -1.84 -17.37
CA VAL A 140 13.03 -2.11 -18.79
C VAL A 140 13.28 -3.58 -19.11
N ALA A 141 14.46 -4.11 -18.77
CA ALA A 141 14.80 -5.51 -19.07
C ALA A 141 13.82 -6.49 -18.40
N LYS A 142 13.45 -6.23 -17.14
CA LYS A 142 12.49 -7.04 -16.39
C LYS A 142 11.10 -6.99 -17.02
N ALA A 143 10.59 -5.82 -17.37
CA ALA A 143 9.27 -5.66 -17.99
C ALA A 143 9.23 -6.27 -19.41
N ALA A 144 10.31 -6.14 -20.19
CA ALA A 144 10.43 -6.77 -21.50
C ALA A 144 10.48 -8.30 -21.41
N ALA A 145 11.15 -8.85 -20.39
CA ALA A 145 11.14 -10.29 -20.15
C ALA A 145 9.73 -10.79 -19.82
N GLN A 146 9.00 -10.05 -18.99
CA GLN A 146 7.60 -10.37 -18.67
C GLN A 146 6.70 -10.33 -19.90
N LEU A 147 6.84 -9.30 -20.74
CA LEU A 147 6.08 -9.19 -21.99
C LEU A 147 6.33 -10.42 -22.88
N ARG A 148 7.58 -10.80 -23.09
CA ARG A 148 7.92 -12.01 -23.87
C ARG A 148 7.26 -13.28 -23.31
N MET A 149 7.22 -13.45 -21.99
CA MET A 149 6.55 -14.60 -21.37
C MET A 149 5.05 -14.62 -21.61
N ILE A 150 4.41 -13.44 -21.63
CA ILE A 150 2.99 -13.29 -21.94
C ILE A 150 2.70 -13.66 -23.42
N GLU A 151 3.60 -13.29 -24.33
CA GLU A 151 3.44 -13.51 -25.79
C GLU A 151 3.68 -14.97 -26.17
N ILE A 152 4.69 -15.63 -25.58
CA ILE A 152 5.08 -17.02 -25.91
C ILE A 152 4.05 -18.06 -25.44
N LYS A 153 3.30 -17.77 -24.39
CA LYS A 153 2.29 -18.69 -23.86
C LYS A 153 1.01 -18.63 -24.70
N GLU A 154 1.11 -19.15 -25.94
CA GLU A 154 -0.07 -19.55 -26.71
C GLU A 154 -0.47 -20.96 -26.31
N PRO A 155 -1.77 -21.24 -26.23
CA PRO A 155 -2.26 -22.58 -25.96
C PRO A 155 -1.95 -23.55 -27.12
#